data_f16d929022e970938930fd6b971977e9
#
_entry.id   f16d929022e970938930fd6b971977e9
#
_cell.length_a   1.000
_cell.length_b   1.000
_cell.length_c   1.000
_cell.angle_alpha   90.00
_cell.angle_beta   90.00
_cell.angle_gamma   90.00
#
_symmetry.space_group_name_H-M   'P 1'
#
loop_
_entity.id
_entity.type
_entity.pdbx_description
1 polymer ?
#
loop_
_entity_poly.entity_id
_entity_poly.type
_entity_poly.pdbx_seq_one_letter_code
_entity_poly.pdbx_strand_id
1 'polypeptide(L)'
;MIQDQGGRYSVAKLLEIIPRNGIRKHSLWPTIKVQWFYSKADINREKNSLIAQKDFNSISDYELFNSLHTDTIYIETVVCKCFVVHMEEYLKLDEPSDLVYFYRADYDPIKEVLKPPFEKWNKICKCNTPFNPDQLYLKCDKCNKYFHPTCVGIPEEKGEQMDAFDCIECISSSINSKIDTKENSNIHGN
;
A
#
# COMPACT_ATOMS: atom_id res chain seq x y z
N MET A 1 5.89 17.66 -3.73
CA MET A 1 5.14 17.27 -4.95
C MET A 1 5.58 18.17 -6.09
N ILE A 2 5.80 17.62 -7.24
CA ILE A 2 6.38 18.27 -8.42
C ILE A 2 5.44 17.99 -9.60
N GLN A 3 5.18 18.99 -10.43
CA GLN A 3 4.35 18.86 -11.62
C GLN A 3 5.21 18.88 -12.88
N ASP A 4 5.02 17.90 -13.76
CA ASP A 4 5.66 17.86 -15.07
C ASP A 4 4.92 18.76 -16.10
N GLN A 5 5.51 18.93 -17.29
CA GLN A 5 4.90 19.75 -18.37
C GLN A 5 3.59 19.16 -18.91
N GLY A 6 3.31 17.88 -18.63
CA GLY A 6 2.05 17.20 -18.97
C GLY A 6 0.98 17.31 -17.88
N GLY A 7 1.22 18.05 -16.81
CA GLY A 7 0.27 18.24 -15.71
C GLY A 7 0.22 17.08 -14.71
N ARG A 8 1.10 16.07 -14.81
CA ARG A 8 1.16 14.96 -13.86
C ARG A 8 1.96 15.36 -12.63
N TYR A 9 1.53 14.84 -11.49
CA TYR A 9 2.21 15.04 -10.23
C TYR A 9 3.13 13.86 -9.92
N SER A 10 4.35 14.18 -9.50
CA SER A 10 5.34 13.22 -8.99
C SER A 10 5.81 13.64 -7.61
N VAL A 11 6.24 12.71 -6.80
CA VAL A 11 6.74 12.97 -5.46
C VAL A 11 8.25 12.78 -5.43
N ALA A 12 8.95 13.72 -4.78
CA ALA A 12 10.38 13.61 -4.60
C ALA A 12 10.81 14.17 -3.24
N LYS A 13 11.90 13.65 -2.73
CA LYS A 13 12.59 14.15 -1.56
C LYS A 13 13.57 15.25 -2.00
N LEU A 14 13.44 16.44 -1.42
CA LEU A 14 14.43 17.52 -1.61
C LEU A 14 15.73 17.12 -0.90
N LEU A 15 16.82 17.09 -1.66
CA LEU A 15 18.15 16.80 -1.14
C LEU A 15 18.96 18.09 -0.94
N GLU A 16 18.92 19.01 -1.91
CA GLU A 16 19.75 20.21 -1.92
C GLU A 16 19.07 21.33 -2.71
N ILE A 17 19.26 22.56 -2.26
CA ILE A 17 18.90 23.76 -3.02
C ILE A 17 20.21 24.31 -3.60
N ILE A 18 20.30 24.38 -4.92
CA ILE A 18 21.49 24.83 -5.63
C ILE A 18 21.27 26.31 -6.01
N PRO A 19 21.94 27.24 -5.31
CA PRO A 19 21.80 28.66 -5.60
C PRO A 19 22.34 28.97 -6.99
N ARG A 20 21.81 29.98 -7.62
CA ARG A 20 22.29 30.46 -8.92
C ARG A 20 23.64 31.17 -8.74
N ASN A 21 24.70 30.51 -9.11
CA ASN A 21 26.01 31.16 -9.28
C ASN A 21 26.10 31.70 -10.71
N GLY A 22 26.03 33.03 -10.86
CA GLY A 22 26.15 33.88 -12.04
C GLY A 22 26.37 33.27 -13.42
N ILE A 23 25.73 33.86 -14.44
CA ILE A 23 26.08 33.80 -15.87
C ILE A 23 25.48 32.63 -16.71
N ARG A 24 24.35 32.05 -16.38
CA ARG A 24 23.57 31.38 -17.42
C ARG A 24 22.24 32.08 -17.68
N LYS A 25 22.10 32.64 -18.89
CA LYS A 25 21.00 33.53 -19.32
C LYS A 25 19.62 32.87 -19.49
N HIS A 26 19.44 31.57 -19.19
CA HIS A 26 18.25 30.82 -19.59
C HIS A 26 17.30 30.40 -18.47
N SER A 27 17.61 30.65 -17.19
CA SER A 27 16.66 30.43 -16.09
C SER A 27 16.76 31.51 -15.05
N LEU A 28 15.63 32.05 -14.64
CA LEU A 28 15.49 33.04 -13.55
C LEU A 28 15.52 32.38 -12.16
N TRP A 29 15.33 31.06 -12.10
CA TRP A 29 15.07 30.33 -10.87
C TRP A 29 16.25 29.43 -10.44
N PRO A 30 16.48 29.25 -9.13
CA PRO A 30 17.42 28.27 -8.62
C PRO A 30 16.97 26.85 -9.00
N THR A 31 17.93 25.95 -9.05
CA THR A 31 17.67 24.53 -9.22
C THR A 31 17.71 23.81 -7.88
N ILE A 32 17.05 22.67 -7.82
CA ILE A 32 17.05 21.78 -6.68
C ILE A 32 17.48 20.40 -7.09
N LYS A 33 18.23 19.72 -6.22
CA LYS A 33 18.52 18.30 -6.36
C LYS A 33 17.45 17.51 -5.61
N VAL A 34 16.87 16.54 -6.29
CA VAL A 34 15.78 15.71 -5.74
C VAL A 34 16.10 14.24 -5.89
N GLN A 35 15.48 13.41 -5.04
CA GLN A 35 15.43 11.97 -5.13
C GLN A 35 13.99 11.55 -5.38
N TRP A 36 13.75 10.81 -6.45
CA TRP A 36 12.41 10.47 -6.89
C TRP A 36 11.80 9.31 -6.09
N PHE A 37 10.50 9.44 -5.83
CA PHE A 37 9.63 8.33 -5.52
C PHE A 37 8.83 7.95 -6.77
N TYR A 38 8.59 6.67 -6.97
CA TYR A 38 7.84 6.12 -8.08
C TYR A 38 6.44 5.70 -7.63
N SER A 39 5.42 5.98 -8.42
CA SER A 39 4.06 5.49 -8.19
C SER A 39 3.88 4.09 -8.76
N LYS A 40 2.79 3.40 -8.39
CA LYS A 40 2.42 2.12 -9.01
C LYS A 40 2.26 2.22 -10.54
N ALA A 41 1.79 3.36 -11.05
CA ALA A 41 1.67 3.62 -12.48
C ALA A 41 3.05 3.75 -13.16
N ASP A 42 4.06 4.25 -12.48
CA ASP A 42 5.40 4.43 -13.04
C ASP A 42 6.13 3.08 -13.19
N ILE A 43 5.98 2.18 -12.24
CA ILE A 43 6.64 0.85 -12.28
C ILE A 43 5.95 -0.15 -13.19
N ASN A 44 4.74 0.15 -13.67
CA ASN A 44 3.92 -0.74 -14.51
C ASN A 44 3.81 -0.26 -15.97
N ARG A 45 4.61 0.72 -16.39
CA ARG A 45 4.51 1.36 -17.72
C ARG A 45 4.92 0.48 -18.88
N GLU A 46 5.76 -0.52 -18.65
CA GLU A 46 6.32 -1.34 -19.69
C GLU A 46 5.76 -2.76 -19.74
N LYS A 47 6.00 -3.48 -20.84
CA LYS A 47 5.48 -4.84 -21.11
C LYS A 47 5.89 -5.90 -20.06
N ASN A 48 6.89 -5.58 -19.22
CA ASN A 48 7.36 -6.43 -18.12
C ASN A 48 6.87 -5.88 -16.77
N SER A 49 5.56 -5.79 -16.61
CA SER A 49 4.95 -5.38 -15.34
C SER A 49 5.51 -6.20 -14.16
N LEU A 50 6.18 -5.52 -13.22
CA LEU A 50 6.68 -6.12 -11.98
C LEU A 50 5.56 -6.64 -11.08
N ILE A 51 4.34 -6.17 -11.33
CA ILE A 51 3.14 -6.48 -10.57
C ILE A 51 2.09 -6.98 -11.55
N ALA A 52 1.60 -8.19 -11.36
CA ALA A 52 0.56 -8.74 -12.20
C ALA A 52 -0.68 -7.82 -12.16
N GLN A 53 -1.36 -7.66 -13.30
CA GLN A 53 -2.53 -6.78 -13.43
C GLN A 53 -3.61 -7.05 -12.37
N LYS A 54 -3.81 -8.32 -11.99
CA LYS A 54 -4.75 -8.73 -10.94
C LYS A 54 -4.41 -8.15 -9.56
N ASP A 55 -3.12 -7.93 -9.30
CA ASP A 55 -2.60 -7.45 -8.02
C ASP A 55 -2.41 -5.93 -8.00
N PHE A 56 -2.48 -5.27 -9.17
CA PHE A 56 -2.28 -3.83 -9.29
C PHE A 56 -3.28 -3.02 -8.46
N ASN A 57 -4.53 -3.45 -8.44
CA ASN A 57 -5.59 -2.79 -7.67
C ASN A 57 -5.47 -3.02 -6.15
N SER A 58 -4.63 -3.98 -5.72
CA SER A 58 -4.35 -4.21 -4.31
C SER A 58 -3.29 -3.27 -3.73
N ILE A 59 -2.69 -2.41 -4.56
CA ILE A 59 -1.73 -1.40 -4.13
C ILE A 59 -2.45 -0.08 -3.97
N SER A 60 -2.24 0.58 -2.83
CA SER A 60 -2.79 1.88 -2.53
C SER A 60 -2.39 2.94 -3.57
N ASP A 61 -3.26 3.91 -3.82
CA ASP A 61 -2.93 5.11 -4.59
C ASP A 61 -1.99 6.06 -3.82
N TYR A 62 -1.93 5.93 -2.49
CA TYR A 62 -1.01 6.65 -1.62
C TYR A 62 0.33 5.93 -1.43
N GLU A 63 0.51 4.74 -2.03
CA GLU A 63 1.76 3.99 -1.94
C GLU A 63 2.75 4.42 -3.01
N LEU A 64 3.94 4.75 -2.58
CA LEU A 64 5.08 5.11 -3.40
C LEU A 64 6.23 4.11 -3.22
N PHE A 65 7.12 4.08 -4.19
CA PHE A 65 8.33 3.25 -4.16
C PHE A 65 9.54 4.17 -4.03
N ASN A 66 10.28 4.02 -2.95
CA ASN A 66 11.50 4.77 -2.74
C ASN A 66 12.57 4.35 -3.77
N SER A 67 13.35 5.29 -4.29
CA SER A 67 14.43 4.96 -5.22
C SER A 67 15.68 5.78 -4.92
N LEU A 68 16.82 5.35 -5.46
CA LEU A 68 18.07 6.12 -5.43
C LEU A 68 18.22 7.03 -6.65
N HIS A 69 17.21 7.09 -7.53
CA HIS A 69 17.22 7.95 -8.70
C HIS A 69 17.17 9.42 -8.28
N THR A 70 18.19 10.17 -8.65
CA THR A 70 18.28 11.61 -8.35
C THR A 70 18.31 12.41 -9.64
N ASP A 71 17.80 13.64 -9.58
CA ASP A 71 17.79 14.58 -10.69
C ASP A 71 17.97 16.01 -10.18
N THR A 72 18.27 16.92 -11.11
CA THR A 72 18.33 18.36 -10.84
C THR A 72 17.27 19.05 -11.68
N ILE A 73 16.31 19.67 -11.02
CA ILE A 73 15.15 20.31 -11.64
C ILE A 73 15.04 21.77 -11.21
N TYR A 74 14.21 22.54 -11.90
CA TYR A 74 13.92 23.90 -11.53
C TYR A 74 12.94 23.97 -10.36
N ILE A 75 13.19 24.86 -9.39
CA ILE A 75 12.34 24.99 -8.19
C ILE A 75 10.91 25.41 -8.55
N GLU A 76 10.70 26.07 -9.67
CA GLU A 76 9.39 26.50 -10.16
C GLU A 76 8.43 25.34 -10.47
N THR A 77 8.95 24.10 -10.63
CA THR A 77 8.13 22.90 -10.82
C THR A 77 7.55 22.35 -9.52
N VAL A 78 7.96 22.90 -8.37
CA VAL A 78 7.47 22.48 -7.06
C VAL A 78 6.09 23.08 -6.80
N VAL A 79 5.11 22.24 -6.57
CA VAL A 79 3.72 22.65 -6.32
C VAL A 79 3.44 22.82 -4.84
N CYS A 80 3.72 21.79 -4.06
CA CYS A 80 3.49 21.84 -2.62
C CYS A 80 4.36 20.82 -1.87
N LYS A 81 4.37 20.95 -0.55
CA LYS A 81 4.95 19.97 0.36
C LYS A 81 3.97 18.82 0.57
N CYS A 82 4.50 17.61 0.61
CA CYS A 82 3.81 16.41 1.08
C CYS A 82 4.71 15.65 2.06
N PHE A 83 4.18 14.63 2.69
CA PHE A 83 4.90 13.76 3.60
C PHE A 83 4.99 12.37 2.99
N VAL A 84 6.14 11.73 3.11
CA VAL A 84 6.35 10.33 2.73
C VAL A 84 6.97 9.62 3.92
N VAL A 85 6.25 8.64 4.45
CA VAL A 85 6.66 7.90 5.64
C VAL A 85 6.78 6.41 5.33
N HIS A 86 7.49 5.65 6.16
CA HIS A 86 7.47 4.20 6.04
C HIS A 86 6.08 3.66 6.39
N MET A 87 5.67 2.54 5.80
CA MET A 87 4.36 1.94 6.02
C MET A 87 4.03 1.74 7.51
N GLU A 88 5.02 1.35 8.32
CA GLU A 88 4.84 1.17 9.77
C GLU A 88 4.47 2.47 10.51
N GLU A 89 4.94 3.61 10.02
CA GLU A 89 4.57 4.92 10.54
C GLU A 89 3.19 5.35 10.04
N TYR A 90 2.90 5.08 8.76
CA TYR A 90 1.60 5.37 8.15
C TYR A 90 0.45 4.67 8.92
N LEU A 91 0.65 3.41 9.30
CA LEU A 91 -0.33 2.62 10.05
C LEU A 91 -0.61 3.11 11.48
N LYS A 92 0.18 4.06 11.99
CA LYS A 92 -0.04 4.70 13.30
C LYS A 92 -0.82 6.00 13.22
N LEU A 93 -1.07 6.48 11.99
CA LEU A 93 -1.81 7.73 11.78
C LEU A 93 -3.31 7.48 11.83
N ASP A 94 -4.00 8.32 12.57
CA ASP A 94 -5.45 8.42 12.53
C ASP A 94 -5.82 9.36 11.38
N GLU A 95 -6.57 8.89 10.38
CA GLU A 95 -7.07 9.68 9.24
C GLU A 95 -5.96 10.51 8.53
N PRO A 96 -4.98 9.86 7.87
CA PRO A 96 -3.95 10.59 7.14
C PRO A 96 -4.56 11.46 6.03
N SER A 97 -4.05 12.68 5.88
CA SER A 97 -4.51 13.59 4.82
C SER A 97 -4.05 13.13 3.43
N ASP A 98 -4.67 13.63 2.37
CA ASP A 98 -4.34 13.34 0.96
C ASP A 98 -2.89 13.72 0.55
N LEU A 99 -2.16 14.43 1.41
CA LEU A 99 -0.76 14.78 1.21
C LEU A 99 0.21 13.88 1.98
N VAL A 100 -0.28 12.80 2.58
CA VAL A 100 0.54 11.81 3.28
C VAL A 100 0.60 10.54 2.45
N TYR A 101 1.79 10.21 2.01
CA TYR A 101 2.11 9.02 1.25
C TYR A 101 2.93 8.06 2.11
N PHE A 102 2.98 6.80 1.72
CA PHE A 102 3.84 5.82 2.38
C PHE A 102 4.61 4.97 1.38
N TYR A 103 5.65 4.30 1.87
CA TYR A 103 6.39 3.30 1.09
C TYR A 103 6.70 2.08 1.97
N ARG A 104 6.76 0.91 1.34
CA ARG A 104 7.21 -0.36 1.94
C ARG A 104 8.32 -1.04 1.16
N ALA A 105 8.59 -0.58 -0.03
CA ALA A 105 9.59 -1.15 -0.91
C ALA A 105 10.39 -0.07 -1.63
N ASP A 106 11.65 -0.42 -1.92
CA ASP A 106 12.50 0.35 -2.81
C ASP A 106 12.34 -0.15 -4.25
N TYR A 107 12.46 0.75 -5.21
CA TYR A 107 12.48 0.47 -6.64
C TYR A 107 13.81 0.88 -7.26
N ASP A 108 14.47 -0.05 -7.96
CA ASP A 108 15.65 0.21 -8.77
C ASP A 108 15.20 0.40 -10.24
N PRO A 109 15.16 1.64 -10.76
CA PRO A 109 14.64 1.88 -12.12
C PRO A 109 15.58 1.42 -13.23
N ILE A 110 16.86 1.12 -12.92
CA ILE A 110 17.83 0.61 -13.90
C ILE A 110 17.66 -0.90 -14.06
N LYS A 111 17.44 -1.61 -12.94
CA LYS A 111 17.27 -3.07 -12.93
C LYS A 111 15.81 -3.48 -13.03
N GLU A 112 14.89 -2.52 -12.91
CA GLU A 112 13.45 -2.74 -12.88
C GLU A 112 13.03 -3.78 -11.82
N VAL A 113 13.53 -3.63 -10.58
CA VAL A 113 13.26 -4.57 -9.48
C VAL A 113 12.79 -3.86 -8.23
N LEU A 114 11.89 -4.53 -7.50
CA LEU A 114 11.43 -4.13 -6.17
C LEU A 114 12.24 -4.84 -5.06
N LYS A 115 12.47 -4.14 -3.95
CA LYS A 115 13.09 -4.67 -2.73
C LYS A 115 12.30 -4.23 -1.49
N PRO A 116 11.65 -5.16 -0.76
CA PRO A 116 11.51 -6.58 -1.08
C PRO A 116 10.67 -6.80 -2.35
N PRO A 117 10.88 -7.93 -3.06
CA PRO A 117 10.06 -8.27 -4.22
C PRO A 117 8.60 -8.49 -3.81
N PHE A 118 7.67 -8.23 -4.73
CA PHE A 118 6.23 -8.22 -4.50
C PHE A 118 5.69 -9.52 -3.86
N GLU A 119 6.25 -10.66 -4.21
CA GLU A 119 5.85 -11.98 -3.68
C GLU A 119 6.09 -12.11 -2.17
N LYS A 120 7.04 -11.33 -1.63
CA LYS A 120 7.40 -11.32 -0.20
C LYS A 120 6.58 -10.33 0.63
N TRP A 121 5.68 -9.57 0.00
CA TRP A 121 4.86 -8.62 0.74
C TRP A 121 3.86 -9.34 1.63
N ASN A 122 3.53 -8.69 2.76
CA ASN A 122 2.57 -9.25 3.71
C ASN A 122 1.19 -9.42 3.07
N LYS A 123 0.61 -10.61 3.21
CA LYS A 123 -0.68 -11.01 2.66
C LYS A 123 -1.51 -11.57 3.80
N ILE A 124 -2.58 -10.88 4.15
CA ILE A 124 -3.36 -11.18 5.36
C ILE A 124 -4.71 -11.83 5.05
N CYS A 125 -5.20 -11.71 3.81
CA CYS A 125 -6.47 -12.30 3.38
C CYS A 125 -6.26 -13.58 2.55
N LYS A 126 -7.26 -14.45 2.51
CA LYS A 126 -7.28 -15.70 1.73
C LYS A 126 -7.15 -15.50 0.21
N CYS A 127 -7.42 -14.30 -0.31
CA CYS A 127 -7.21 -13.97 -1.73
C CYS A 127 -5.72 -13.86 -2.10
N ASN A 128 -4.84 -13.87 -1.10
CA ASN A 128 -3.40 -13.80 -1.27
C ASN A 128 -2.89 -12.53 -1.98
N THR A 129 -3.66 -11.44 -1.90
CA THR A 129 -3.23 -10.09 -2.31
C THR A 129 -2.44 -9.41 -1.20
N PRO A 130 -1.51 -8.52 -1.51
CA PRO A 130 -0.80 -7.73 -0.49
C PRO A 130 -1.77 -6.91 0.36
N PHE A 131 -1.40 -6.74 1.63
CA PHE A 131 -2.12 -5.85 2.52
C PHE A 131 -2.10 -4.41 1.99
N ASN A 132 -3.28 -3.80 1.89
CA ASN A 132 -3.46 -2.41 1.50
C ASN A 132 -4.18 -1.67 2.64
N PRO A 133 -3.53 -0.67 3.29
CA PRO A 133 -4.12 0.02 4.44
C PRO A 133 -5.39 0.81 4.10
N ASP A 134 -5.64 1.09 2.81
CA ASP A 134 -6.83 1.84 2.37
C ASP A 134 -8.05 0.93 2.13
N GLN A 135 -7.90 -0.39 2.32
CA GLN A 135 -8.99 -1.35 2.15
C GLN A 135 -9.56 -1.77 3.51
N LEU A 136 -10.86 -2.04 3.52
CA LEU A 136 -11.54 -2.57 4.70
C LEU A 136 -11.17 -4.04 4.93
N TYR A 137 -10.86 -4.37 6.18
CA TYR A 137 -10.62 -5.75 6.62
C TYR A 137 -11.48 -6.08 7.84
N LEU A 138 -12.14 -7.23 7.81
CA LEU A 138 -12.80 -7.84 8.96
C LEU A 138 -11.80 -8.72 9.69
N LYS A 139 -11.64 -8.48 10.99
CA LYS A 139 -10.84 -9.33 11.86
C LYS A 139 -11.72 -10.39 12.51
N CYS A 140 -11.36 -11.66 12.35
CA CYS A 140 -12.07 -12.74 13.03
C CYS A 140 -11.79 -12.72 14.53
N ASP A 141 -12.85 -12.69 15.36
CA ASP A 141 -12.74 -12.63 16.82
C ASP A 141 -12.14 -13.90 17.44
N LYS A 142 -12.24 -15.04 16.73
CA LYS A 142 -11.72 -16.33 17.22
C LYS A 142 -10.28 -16.59 16.84
N CYS A 143 -9.90 -16.37 15.55
CA CYS A 143 -8.57 -16.71 15.07
C CYS A 143 -7.68 -15.51 14.79
N ASN A 144 -8.18 -14.28 14.94
CA ASN A 144 -7.48 -13.02 14.69
C ASN A 144 -6.96 -12.83 13.25
N LYS A 145 -7.38 -13.66 12.29
CA LYS A 145 -7.07 -13.49 10.87
C LYS A 145 -7.92 -12.37 10.28
N TYR A 146 -7.38 -11.71 9.24
CA TYR A 146 -8.05 -10.62 8.53
C TYR A 146 -8.55 -11.05 7.17
N PHE A 147 -9.70 -10.52 6.76
CA PHE A 147 -10.35 -10.85 5.50
C PHE A 147 -10.97 -9.60 4.89
N HIS A 148 -10.86 -9.43 3.56
CA HIS A 148 -11.73 -8.48 2.89
C HIS A 148 -13.17 -8.95 3.02
N PRO A 149 -14.15 -8.06 3.25
CA PRO A 149 -15.57 -8.41 3.34
C PRO A 149 -16.03 -9.23 2.13
N THR A 150 -15.73 -8.76 0.94
CA THR A 150 -16.09 -9.42 -0.33
C THR A 150 -15.48 -10.83 -0.46
N CYS A 151 -14.29 -11.05 0.08
CA CYS A 151 -13.66 -12.37 0.09
C CYS A 151 -14.40 -13.39 0.96
N VAL A 152 -15.19 -12.96 1.92
CA VAL A 152 -16.00 -13.81 2.80
C VAL A 152 -17.50 -13.73 2.50
N GLY A 153 -17.87 -13.11 1.35
CA GLY A 153 -19.24 -13.01 0.88
C GLY A 153 -20.09 -11.96 1.59
N ILE A 154 -19.44 -10.98 2.22
CA ILE A 154 -20.08 -9.86 2.91
C ILE A 154 -19.95 -8.62 2.02
N PRO A 155 -21.04 -7.88 1.71
CA PRO A 155 -20.96 -6.58 1.07
C PRO A 155 -20.14 -5.60 1.91
N GLU A 156 -19.38 -4.70 1.27
CA GLU A 156 -18.45 -3.78 1.95
C GLU A 156 -19.18 -2.87 2.93
N GLU A 157 -20.34 -2.31 2.52
CA GLU A 157 -21.17 -1.45 3.35
C GLU A 157 -21.68 -2.16 4.62
N LYS A 158 -21.89 -3.48 4.52
CA LYS A 158 -22.25 -4.30 5.68
C LYS A 158 -21.05 -4.58 6.56
N GLY A 159 -19.90 -4.79 5.95
CA GLY A 159 -18.62 -4.99 6.66
C GLY A 159 -18.26 -3.80 7.54
N GLU A 160 -18.45 -2.58 7.04
CA GLU A 160 -18.20 -1.34 7.79
C GLU A 160 -19.06 -1.19 9.07
N GLN A 161 -20.23 -1.81 9.08
CA GLN A 161 -21.19 -1.73 10.20
C GLN A 161 -21.07 -2.92 11.17
N MET A 162 -20.13 -3.85 10.95
CA MET A 162 -20.00 -5.04 11.77
C MET A 162 -19.07 -4.83 12.95
N ASP A 163 -19.61 -4.95 14.17
CA ASP A 163 -18.84 -4.90 15.41
C ASP A 163 -18.17 -6.24 15.74
N ALA A 164 -18.66 -7.36 15.21
CA ALA A 164 -18.16 -8.71 15.48
C ALA A 164 -18.19 -9.57 14.20
N PHE A 165 -17.14 -10.35 13.98
CA PHE A 165 -17.03 -11.25 12.84
C PHE A 165 -16.33 -12.55 13.20
N ASP A 166 -16.97 -13.68 12.88
CA ASP A 166 -16.38 -15.02 12.92
C ASP A 166 -16.20 -15.57 11.49
N CYS A 167 -14.99 -15.97 11.12
CA CYS A 167 -14.77 -16.57 9.81
C CYS A 167 -15.37 -17.98 9.70
N ILE A 168 -15.67 -18.39 8.48
CA ILE A 168 -16.32 -19.68 8.21
C ILE A 168 -15.55 -20.88 8.78
N GLU A 169 -14.21 -20.84 8.78
CA GLU A 169 -13.37 -21.88 9.35
C GLU A 169 -13.61 -22.05 10.86
N CYS A 170 -13.71 -20.92 11.57
CA CYS A 170 -13.98 -20.93 13.01
C CYS A 170 -15.41 -21.33 13.34
N ILE A 171 -16.39 -20.93 12.54
CA ILE A 171 -17.79 -21.34 12.69
C ILE A 171 -17.89 -22.85 12.50
N SER A 172 -17.34 -23.39 11.41
CA SER A 172 -17.39 -24.84 11.10
C SER A 172 -16.72 -25.68 12.17
N SER A 173 -15.55 -25.26 12.68
CA SER A 173 -14.84 -25.93 13.77
C SER A 173 -15.67 -25.96 15.06
N SER A 174 -16.39 -24.89 15.37
CA SER A 174 -17.26 -24.80 16.56
C SER A 174 -18.49 -25.70 16.44
N ILE A 175 -19.01 -25.95 15.22
CA ILE A 175 -20.14 -26.84 14.97
C ILE A 175 -19.69 -28.30 15.13
N ASN A 176 -18.56 -28.68 14.52
CA ASN A 176 -18.05 -30.04 14.59
C ASN A 176 -17.75 -30.47 16.03
N SER A 177 -17.12 -29.60 16.85
CA SER A 177 -16.87 -29.87 18.24
C SER A 177 -18.15 -30.11 19.09
N LYS A 178 -19.28 -29.50 18.71
CA LYS A 178 -20.57 -29.69 19.36
C LYS A 178 -21.27 -31.01 18.92
N ILE A 179 -20.97 -31.50 17.74
CA ILE A 179 -21.52 -32.78 17.24
C ILE A 179 -20.81 -33.94 17.94
N ASP A 180 -19.47 -33.92 18.00
CA ASP A 180 -18.66 -34.95 18.66
C ASP A 180 -18.99 -35.11 20.17
N THR A 181 -19.33 -34.00 20.85
CA THR A 181 -19.75 -34.05 22.26
C THR A 181 -21.14 -34.65 22.47
N LYS A 182 -22.05 -34.58 21.48
CA LYS A 182 -23.38 -35.20 21.57
C LYS A 182 -23.36 -36.70 21.26
N GLU A 183 -22.49 -37.17 20.40
CA GLU A 183 -22.36 -38.60 20.11
C GLU A 183 -21.75 -39.40 21.30
N ASN A 184 -20.78 -38.78 22.01
CA ASN A 184 -20.18 -39.39 23.20
C ASN A 184 -21.08 -39.44 24.45
N SER A 185 -22.13 -38.61 24.51
CA SER A 185 -23.07 -38.64 25.65
C SER A 185 -24.17 -39.67 25.55
N ASN A 186 -24.35 -40.32 24.36
CA ASN A 186 -25.36 -41.37 24.15
C ASN A 186 -24.83 -42.79 24.32
N ILE A 187 -23.57 -43.02 24.64
CA ILE A 187 -22.95 -44.37 24.77
C ILE A 187 -22.91 -44.84 26.23
N HIS A 188 -23.28 -44.04 27.21
CA HIS A 188 -23.27 -44.41 28.62
C HIS A 188 -24.66 -44.46 29.30
N GLY A 189 -25.67 -44.90 28.55
CA GLY A 189 -27.02 -45.11 29.04
C GLY A 189 -27.58 -46.48 28.65
N ASN A 190 -27.04 -47.55 29.20
CA ASN A 190 -27.72 -48.86 29.35
C ASN A 190 -27.09 -49.63 30.52
#